data_6cc35ef9782b382f753006e45f28fc0a
#
_entry.id   6cc35ef9782b382f753006e45f28fc0a
#
_cell.length_a   1.000
_cell.length_b   1.000
_cell.length_c   1.000
_cell.angle_alpha   90.00
_cell.angle_beta   90.00
_cell.angle_gamma   90.00
#
_symmetry.space_group_name_H-M   'P 1'
#
loop_
_entity.id
_entity.type
_entity.pdbx_description
1 polymer ?
#
loop_
_entity_poly.entity_id
_entity_poly.type
_entity_poly.pdbx_seq_one_letter_code
_entity_poly.pdbx_strand_id
1 'polypeptide(L)'
;MKISIITISYNAFKDIESTILSVINQTYPNIEYIIIDGGSTDGTVDIIKKYESKISYWISEPDNGIYDAMNKGIQKATGQWINFMNAGDSFYNNKIVETFTKICPSQADIVYGDTMIRLSVGNLLDKAKPIEQITKGMVFGHQATFIKTDLHKKMLFDTKYKSSGDYNFFYQAYKHGYKFAYIPIIIANYEGENGIAERSIAIR
;
A
#
# COMPACT_ATOMS: atom_id res chain seq x y z
N MET A 1 -11.44 8.74 13.22
CA MET A 1 -11.36 7.87 12.02
C MET A 1 -10.38 6.75 12.32
N LYS A 2 -10.68 5.47 12.05
CA LYS A 2 -9.72 4.36 12.17
C LYS A 2 -9.13 4.08 10.79
N ILE A 3 -7.81 3.91 10.69
CA ILE A 3 -7.12 3.64 9.43
C ILE A 3 -6.48 2.25 9.52
N SER A 4 -6.76 1.36 8.58
CA SER A 4 -6.10 0.07 8.44
C SER A 4 -4.90 0.24 7.50
N ILE A 5 -3.71 -0.08 7.99
CA ILE A 5 -2.51 -0.17 7.17
C ILE A 5 -2.21 -1.64 6.98
N ILE A 6 -2.06 -2.07 5.73
CA ILE A 6 -1.83 -3.46 5.37
C ILE A 6 -0.44 -3.59 4.75
N THR A 7 0.37 -4.47 5.30
CA THR A 7 1.67 -4.87 4.73
C THR A 7 1.58 -6.29 4.20
N ILE A 8 2.00 -6.47 2.95
CA ILE A 8 2.20 -7.77 2.33
C ILE A 8 3.69 -8.06 2.31
N SER A 9 4.08 -9.28 2.71
CA SER A 9 5.48 -9.71 2.69
C SER A 9 5.63 -11.13 2.14
N TYR A 10 6.73 -11.36 1.45
CA TYR A 10 7.20 -12.70 1.05
C TYR A 10 8.71 -12.67 0.85
N ASN A 11 9.46 -13.40 1.68
CA ASN A 11 10.91 -13.43 1.70
C ASN A 11 11.52 -12.02 1.64
N ALA A 12 11.12 -11.18 2.59
CA ALA A 12 11.43 -9.75 2.65
C ALA A 12 12.31 -9.39 3.89
N PHE A 13 13.18 -10.31 4.31
CA PHE A 13 14.01 -10.15 5.51
C PHE A 13 14.75 -8.80 5.58
N LYS A 14 15.26 -8.33 4.44
CA LYS A 14 16.02 -7.07 4.38
C LYS A 14 15.15 -5.81 4.49
N ASP A 15 13.89 -5.91 4.11
CA ASP A 15 13.04 -4.75 3.82
C ASP A 15 11.91 -4.57 4.83
N ILE A 16 11.38 -5.68 5.38
CA ILE A 16 10.17 -5.68 6.20
C ILE A 16 10.30 -4.83 7.48
N GLU A 17 11.49 -4.80 8.11
CA GLU A 17 11.68 -4.04 9.36
C GLU A 17 11.50 -2.54 9.15
N SER A 18 12.05 -2.00 8.06
CA SER A 18 11.92 -0.57 7.72
C SER A 18 10.45 -0.19 7.48
N THR A 19 9.69 -1.07 6.81
CA THR A 19 8.26 -0.88 6.59
C THR A 19 7.49 -0.90 7.91
N ILE A 20 7.70 -1.90 8.76
CA ILE A 20 7.06 -1.99 10.08
C ILE A 20 7.32 -0.72 10.89
N LEU A 21 8.58 -0.30 10.99
CA LEU A 21 8.96 0.90 11.73
C LEU A 21 8.29 2.16 11.17
N SER A 22 8.13 2.28 9.85
CA SER A 22 7.46 3.42 9.23
C SER A 22 5.98 3.52 9.61
N VAL A 23 5.33 2.38 9.86
CA VAL A 23 3.92 2.31 10.27
C VAL A 23 3.74 2.54 11.77
N ILE A 24 4.48 1.80 12.60
CA ILE A 24 4.30 1.88 14.07
C ILE A 24 4.78 3.20 14.68
N ASN A 25 5.61 3.96 13.96
CA ASN A 25 6.08 5.29 14.38
C ASN A 25 5.19 6.44 13.86
N GLN A 26 4.07 6.16 13.19
CA GLN A 26 3.11 7.22 12.81
C GLN A 26 2.55 7.88 14.06
N THR A 27 2.42 9.22 14.04
CA THR A 27 1.90 10.00 15.18
C THR A 27 0.41 9.85 15.38
N TYR A 28 -0.33 9.35 14.39
CA TYR A 28 -1.77 9.12 14.49
C TYR A 28 -2.09 7.88 15.33
N PRO A 29 -2.87 8.00 16.44
CA PRO A 29 -3.00 6.90 17.40
C PRO A 29 -3.98 5.81 17.00
N ASN A 30 -4.90 6.07 16.05
CA ASN A 30 -5.96 5.12 15.71
C ASN A 30 -5.67 4.37 14.40
N ILE A 31 -4.53 3.67 14.40
CA ILE A 31 -4.10 2.79 13.31
C ILE A 31 -4.35 1.34 13.68
N GLU A 32 -4.91 0.59 12.76
CA GLU A 32 -4.97 -0.86 12.76
C GLU A 32 -3.90 -1.38 11.81
N TYR A 33 -2.87 -2.00 12.35
CA TYR A 33 -1.78 -2.53 11.53
C TYR A 33 -1.97 -4.02 11.27
N ILE A 34 -1.99 -4.41 10.01
CA ILE A 34 -2.23 -5.79 9.55
C ILE A 34 -1.04 -6.22 8.70
N ILE A 35 -0.49 -7.43 8.95
CA ILE A 35 0.56 -8.02 8.12
C ILE A 35 0.08 -9.37 7.59
N ILE A 36 0.18 -9.56 6.28
CA ILE A 36 -0.07 -10.84 5.62
C ILE A 36 1.25 -11.27 4.98
N ASP A 37 1.82 -12.33 5.50
CA ASP A 37 3.05 -12.94 5.00
C ASP A 37 2.73 -14.20 4.21
N GLY A 38 3.31 -14.32 3.02
CA GLY A 38 3.07 -15.40 2.05
C GLY A 38 3.78 -16.72 2.38
N GLY A 39 4.12 -16.97 3.64
CA GLY A 39 4.85 -18.17 4.06
C GLY A 39 6.37 -18.04 3.88
N SER A 40 6.93 -16.92 4.31
CA SER A 40 8.38 -16.64 4.23
C SER A 40 9.22 -17.65 5.01
N THR A 41 10.42 -17.93 4.47
CA THR A 41 11.39 -18.88 5.06
C THR A 41 12.78 -18.28 5.30
N ASP A 42 12.94 -16.97 5.04
CA ASP A 42 14.24 -16.27 5.07
C ASP A 42 14.51 -15.50 6.38
N GLY A 43 13.64 -15.65 7.39
CA GLY A 43 13.73 -14.90 8.65
C GLY A 43 12.77 -13.68 8.72
N THR A 44 12.00 -13.40 7.67
CA THR A 44 10.97 -12.33 7.67
C THR A 44 10.01 -12.47 8.85
N VAL A 45 9.54 -13.69 9.12
CA VAL A 45 8.58 -13.98 10.20
C VAL A 45 9.15 -13.66 11.58
N ASP A 46 10.45 -13.86 11.80
CA ASP A 46 11.08 -13.55 13.09
C ASP A 46 11.11 -12.04 13.34
N ILE A 47 11.29 -11.24 12.28
CA ILE A 47 11.16 -9.78 12.37
C ILE A 47 9.73 -9.37 12.69
N ILE A 48 8.72 -9.96 12.04
CA ILE A 48 7.31 -9.68 12.35
C ILE A 48 7.01 -9.95 13.82
N LYS A 49 7.43 -11.11 14.34
CA LYS A 49 7.26 -11.49 15.76
C LYS A 49 7.91 -10.50 16.72
N LYS A 50 9.08 -9.94 16.39
CA LYS A 50 9.77 -8.93 17.20
C LYS A 50 8.87 -7.70 17.47
N TYR A 51 7.96 -7.37 16.55
CA TYR A 51 7.05 -6.22 16.65
C TYR A 51 5.59 -6.61 16.90
N GLU A 52 5.30 -7.87 17.22
CA GLU A 52 3.95 -8.42 17.36
C GLU A 52 3.04 -7.60 18.29
N SER A 53 3.58 -7.08 19.39
CA SER A 53 2.83 -6.23 20.34
C SER A 53 2.31 -4.91 19.75
N LYS A 54 2.79 -4.51 18.56
CA LYS A 54 2.40 -3.29 17.84
C LYS A 54 1.56 -3.59 16.58
N ILE A 55 1.31 -4.86 16.30
CA ILE A 55 0.58 -5.33 15.13
C ILE A 55 -0.80 -5.82 15.58
N SER A 56 -1.86 -5.30 14.98
CA SER A 56 -3.24 -5.65 15.34
C SER A 56 -3.63 -7.07 14.90
N TYR A 57 -3.09 -7.51 13.77
CA TYR A 57 -3.28 -8.85 13.22
C TYR A 57 -2.12 -9.19 12.28
N TRP A 58 -1.61 -10.41 12.39
CA TRP A 58 -0.71 -10.95 11.38
C TRP A 58 -0.90 -12.45 11.19
N ILE A 59 -0.54 -12.93 10.01
CA ILE A 59 -0.52 -14.35 9.65
C ILE A 59 0.61 -14.60 8.67
N SER A 60 1.25 -15.78 8.77
CA SER A 60 2.18 -16.27 7.78
C SER A 60 1.67 -17.62 7.27
N GLU A 61 1.28 -17.65 6.00
CA GLU A 61 0.78 -18.83 5.32
C GLU A 61 0.99 -18.71 3.80
N PRO A 62 1.15 -19.80 3.05
CA PRO A 62 1.23 -19.74 1.60
C PRO A 62 0.04 -19.01 0.97
N ASP A 63 0.32 -18.21 -0.05
CA ASP A 63 -0.68 -17.51 -0.85
C ASP A 63 -0.55 -17.84 -2.35
N ASN A 64 -1.52 -17.39 -3.14
CA ASN A 64 -1.55 -17.53 -4.59
C ASN A 64 -0.99 -16.27 -5.30
N GLY A 65 -0.14 -15.50 -4.63
CA GLY A 65 0.49 -14.28 -5.11
C GLY A 65 0.00 -13.02 -4.40
N ILE A 66 0.65 -11.90 -4.72
CA ILE A 66 0.49 -10.62 -4.00
C ILE A 66 -0.97 -10.17 -3.84
N TYR A 67 -1.80 -10.33 -4.87
CA TYR A 67 -3.20 -9.87 -4.81
C TYR A 67 -4.09 -10.79 -3.96
N ASP A 68 -3.74 -12.08 -3.83
CA ASP A 68 -4.39 -12.97 -2.87
C ASP A 68 -4.08 -12.53 -1.44
N ALA A 69 -2.82 -12.26 -1.15
CA ALA A 69 -2.40 -11.73 0.15
C ALA A 69 -3.05 -10.37 0.45
N MET A 70 -3.09 -9.46 -0.53
CA MET A 70 -3.78 -8.16 -0.39
C MET A 70 -5.27 -8.36 -0.06
N ASN A 71 -5.95 -9.26 -0.76
CA ASN A 71 -7.36 -9.57 -0.52
C ASN A 71 -7.61 -10.15 0.88
N LYS A 72 -6.71 -11.03 1.37
CA LYS A 72 -6.76 -11.51 2.77
C LYS A 72 -6.67 -10.34 3.75
N GLY A 73 -5.76 -9.39 3.52
CA GLY A 73 -5.61 -8.18 4.34
C GLY A 73 -6.86 -7.29 4.32
N ILE A 74 -7.47 -7.08 3.14
CA ILE A 74 -8.73 -6.31 3.01
C ILE A 74 -9.85 -6.93 3.85
N GLN A 75 -9.98 -8.25 3.84
CA GLN A 75 -11.02 -8.94 4.62
C GLN A 75 -10.83 -8.76 6.14
N LYS A 76 -9.59 -8.63 6.61
CA LYS A 76 -9.28 -8.39 8.03
C LYS A 76 -9.44 -6.93 8.45
N ALA A 77 -9.32 -5.99 7.53
CA ALA A 77 -9.40 -4.57 7.82
C ALA A 77 -10.75 -4.15 8.38
N THR A 78 -10.73 -3.38 9.47
CA THR A 78 -11.92 -2.83 10.14
C THR A 78 -11.91 -1.30 10.22
N GLY A 79 -10.84 -0.65 9.76
CA GLY A 79 -10.76 0.80 9.64
C GLY A 79 -11.69 1.34 8.55
N GLN A 80 -11.92 2.64 8.56
CA GLN A 80 -12.74 3.31 7.54
C GLN A 80 -12.01 3.45 6.21
N TRP A 81 -10.69 3.48 6.26
CA TRP A 81 -9.79 3.59 5.11
C TRP A 81 -8.69 2.55 5.20
N ILE A 82 -8.26 2.07 4.04
CA ILE A 82 -7.14 1.14 3.87
C ILE A 82 -6.02 1.87 3.12
N ASN A 83 -4.79 1.68 3.57
CA ASN A 83 -3.57 1.95 2.81
C ASN A 83 -2.75 0.67 2.75
N PHE A 84 -2.15 0.40 1.60
CA PHE A 84 -1.16 -0.67 1.44
C PHE A 84 0.25 -0.10 1.52
N MET A 85 1.01 -0.59 2.48
CA MET A 85 2.43 -0.29 2.64
C MET A 85 3.18 -1.62 2.61
N ASN A 86 3.48 -2.12 1.41
CA ASN A 86 4.09 -3.43 1.22
C ASN A 86 5.55 -3.45 1.72
N ALA A 87 6.09 -4.63 2.00
CA ALA A 87 7.48 -4.75 2.41
C ALA A 87 8.43 -4.14 1.37
N GLY A 88 9.28 -3.22 1.81
CA GLY A 88 10.13 -2.36 0.97
C GLY A 88 9.61 -0.93 0.82
N ASP A 89 8.30 -0.70 0.91
CA ASP A 89 7.73 0.64 0.93
C ASP A 89 7.73 1.23 2.34
N SER A 90 7.65 2.55 2.45
CA SER A 90 7.53 3.23 3.74
C SER A 90 6.73 4.52 3.62
N PHE A 91 6.07 4.96 4.69
CA PHE A 91 5.54 6.31 4.71
C PHE A 91 6.66 7.34 4.57
N TYR A 92 6.39 8.43 3.86
CA TYR A 92 7.37 9.49 3.62
C TYR A 92 7.91 10.11 4.93
N ASN A 93 7.02 10.27 5.93
CA ASN A 93 7.39 10.66 7.29
C ASN A 93 6.35 10.16 8.30
N ASN A 94 6.60 10.39 9.59
CA ASN A 94 5.75 9.88 10.66
C ASN A 94 4.43 10.64 10.89
N LYS A 95 4.11 11.67 10.10
CA LYS A 95 2.87 12.46 10.21
C LYS A 95 1.89 12.23 9.05
N ILE A 96 2.20 11.32 8.13
CA ILE A 96 1.38 11.14 6.92
C ILE A 96 -0.05 10.74 7.25
N VAL A 97 -0.25 9.75 8.12
CA VAL A 97 -1.59 9.30 8.49
C VAL A 97 -2.37 10.40 9.22
N GLU A 98 -1.72 11.14 10.12
CA GLU A 98 -2.33 12.29 10.80
C GLU A 98 -2.71 13.39 9.81
N THR A 99 -1.82 13.71 8.88
CA THR A 99 -2.07 14.71 7.84
C THR A 99 -3.24 14.28 6.97
N PHE A 100 -3.25 13.03 6.48
CA PHE A 100 -4.36 12.48 5.72
C PHE A 100 -5.70 12.66 6.46
N THR A 101 -5.77 12.31 7.75
CA THR A 101 -7.03 12.42 8.51
C THR A 101 -7.54 13.84 8.66
N LYS A 102 -6.65 14.84 8.62
CA LYS A 102 -7.01 16.27 8.70
C LYS A 102 -7.51 16.84 7.37
N ILE A 103 -6.97 16.36 6.24
CA ILE A 103 -7.25 16.95 4.92
C ILE A 103 -8.07 16.05 4.01
N CYS A 104 -8.45 14.84 4.47
CA CYS A 104 -9.20 13.86 3.69
C CYS A 104 -10.52 14.46 3.19
N PRO A 105 -10.75 14.56 1.88
CA PRO A 105 -12.00 15.11 1.34
C PRO A 105 -13.18 14.19 1.64
N SER A 106 -14.24 14.75 2.23
CA SER A 106 -15.41 13.99 2.71
C SER A 106 -16.14 13.19 1.61
N GLN A 107 -16.08 13.67 0.38
CA GLN A 107 -16.76 13.06 -0.76
C GLN A 107 -15.90 12.02 -1.52
N ALA A 108 -14.62 11.87 -1.18
CA ALA A 108 -13.74 10.96 -1.87
C ALA A 108 -14.01 9.50 -1.46
N ASP A 109 -13.84 8.58 -2.41
CA ASP A 109 -13.82 7.13 -2.18
C ASP A 109 -12.38 6.60 -2.23
N ILE A 110 -11.52 7.25 -3.01
CA ILE A 110 -10.10 6.98 -3.15
C ILE A 110 -9.36 8.31 -3.07
N VAL A 111 -8.39 8.41 -2.18
CA VAL A 111 -7.51 9.58 -2.04
C VAL A 111 -6.10 9.16 -2.42
N TYR A 112 -5.41 9.96 -3.22
CA TYR A 112 -4.05 9.66 -3.67
C TYR A 112 -3.16 10.90 -3.59
N GLY A 113 -1.87 10.68 -3.47
CA GLY A 113 -0.85 11.72 -3.41
C GLY A 113 0.39 11.33 -4.18
N ASP A 114 1.47 12.07 -3.94
CA ASP A 114 2.75 11.88 -4.61
C ASP A 114 3.57 10.74 -3.96
N THR A 115 4.51 10.19 -4.70
CA THR A 115 5.46 9.16 -4.25
C THR A 115 6.89 9.69 -4.37
N MET A 116 7.73 9.40 -3.39
CA MET A 116 9.17 9.58 -3.49
C MET A 116 9.82 8.26 -3.90
N ILE A 117 10.41 8.20 -5.07
CA ILE A 117 11.16 7.03 -5.55
C ILE A 117 12.60 7.15 -5.02
N ARG A 118 13.04 6.15 -4.28
CA ARG A 118 14.41 6.03 -3.80
C ARG A 118 15.25 5.25 -4.80
N LEU A 119 16.35 5.85 -5.22
CA LEU A 119 17.32 5.26 -6.13
C LEU A 119 18.73 5.40 -5.52
N SER A 120 19.67 4.54 -5.88
CA SER A 120 21.07 4.62 -5.44
C SER A 120 21.75 5.95 -5.81
N VAL A 121 21.28 6.57 -6.90
CA VAL A 121 21.79 7.86 -7.40
C VAL A 121 21.05 9.09 -6.83
N GLY A 122 20.07 8.89 -5.94
CA GLY A 122 19.28 9.97 -5.33
C GLY A 122 17.77 9.74 -5.41
N ASN A 123 17.01 10.65 -4.83
CA ASN A 123 15.55 10.52 -4.77
C ASN A 123 14.87 11.26 -5.93
N LEU A 124 13.83 10.65 -6.50
CA LEU A 124 13.01 11.24 -7.56
C LEU A 124 11.57 11.42 -7.05
N LEU A 125 11.05 12.65 -7.16
CA LEU A 125 9.65 12.90 -6.89
C LEU A 125 8.79 12.44 -8.08
N ASP A 126 7.97 11.42 -7.88
CA ASP A 126 6.94 10.99 -8.82
C ASP A 126 5.61 11.68 -8.43
N LYS A 127 5.32 12.76 -9.15
CA LYS A 127 4.06 13.49 -8.96
C LYS A 127 2.90 12.73 -9.57
N ALA A 128 1.86 12.53 -8.77
CA ALA A 128 0.62 11.95 -9.24
C ALA A 128 0.01 12.80 -10.37
N LYS A 129 -0.53 12.11 -11.39
CA LYS A 129 -1.18 12.74 -12.54
C LYS A 129 -2.69 12.83 -12.31
N PRO A 130 -3.40 13.70 -13.05
CA PRO A 130 -4.87 13.73 -13.02
C PRO A 130 -5.48 12.36 -13.32
N ILE A 131 -6.51 11.99 -12.55
CA ILE A 131 -7.13 10.64 -12.64
C ILE A 131 -7.67 10.31 -14.02
N GLU A 132 -8.07 11.32 -14.81
CA GLU A 132 -8.57 11.14 -16.18
C GLU A 132 -7.55 10.47 -17.10
N GLN A 133 -6.25 10.58 -16.77
CA GLN A 133 -5.17 9.95 -17.51
C GLN A 133 -4.99 8.45 -17.20
N ILE A 134 -5.74 7.90 -16.26
CA ILE A 134 -5.66 6.47 -15.88
C ILE A 134 -5.98 5.54 -17.06
N THR A 135 -6.71 6.02 -18.05
CA THR A 135 -6.98 5.28 -19.29
C THR A 135 -5.72 4.99 -20.13
N LYS A 136 -4.60 5.69 -19.85
CA LYS A 136 -3.31 5.56 -20.55
C LYS A 136 -2.28 4.80 -19.72
N GLY A 137 -2.56 4.50 -18.47
CA GLY A 137 -1.65 3.82 -17.55
C GLY A 137 -1.82 4.30 -16.10
N MET A 138 -1.01 3.77 -15.19
CA MET A 138 -1.01 4.16 -13.79
C MET A 138 -0.63 5.64 -13.64
N VAL A 139 -1.33 6.36 -12.77
CA VAL A 139 -1.18 7.82 -12.60
C VAL A 139 -0.64 8.21 -11.22
N PHE A 140 -0.49 7.25 -10.31
CA PHE A 140 0.09 7.39 -8.96
C PHE A 140 0.63 6.04 -8.47
N GLY A 141 1.48 6.03 -7.46
CA GLY A 141 1.89 4.80 -6.78
C GLY A 141 0.74 4.22 -5.94
N HIS A 142 0.50 2.91 -5.99
CA HIS A 142 -0.57 2.29 -5.19
C HIS A 142 -0.37 2.49 -3.68
N GLN A 143 0.89 2.50 -3.21
CA GLN A 143 1.26 2.76 -1.82
C GLN A 143 0.97 4.20 -1.37
N ALA A 144 0.84 5.12 -2.32
CA ALA A 144 0.45 6.51 -2.06
C ALA A 144 -1.07 6.73 -2.14
N THR A 145 -1.87 5.71 -1.78
CA THR A 145 -3.33 5.79 -1.81
C THR A 145 -3.98 5.40 -0.49
N PHE A 146 -5.10 6.06 -0.19
CA PHE A 146 -6.04 5.62 0.84
C PHE A 146 -7.37 5.32 0.16
N ILE A 147 -7.94 4.15 0.42
CA ILE A 147 -9.15 3.64 -0.22
C ILE A 147 -10.19 3.37 0.86
N LYS A 148 -11.44 3.81 0.68
CA LYS A 148 -12.53 3.44 1.60
C LYS A 148 -12.64 1.93 1.73
N THR A 149 -12.68 1.42 2.95
CA THR A 149 -12.73 -0.01 3.23
C THR A 149 -13.96 -0.67 2.60
N ASP A 150 -15.11 0.01 2.67
CA ASP A 150 -16.37 -0.51 2.07
C ASP A 150 -16.27 -0.65 0.55
N LEU A 151 -15.58 0.29 -0.13
CA LEU A 151 -15.28 0.17 -1.55
C LEU A 151 -14.39 -1.05 -1.79
N HIS A 152 -13.28 -1.14 -1.05
CA HIS A 152 -12.29 -2.18 -1.28
C HIS A 152 -12.83 -3.59 -0.99
N LYS A 153 -13.74 -3.73 0.00
CA LYS A 153 -14.44 -5.00 0.27
C LYS A 153 -15.44 -5.39 -0.81
N LYS A 154 -16.01 -4.41 -1.52
CA LYS A 154 -16.92 -4.65 -2.66
C LYS A 154 -16.15 -4.98 -3.95
N MET A 155 -14.96 -4.41 -4.10
CA MET A 155 -14.08 -4.58 -5.25
C MET A 155 -12.74 -5.11 -4.79
N LEU A 156 -12.58 -6.41 -4.75
CA LEU A 156 -11.29 -7.06 -4.46
C LEU A 156 -10.37 -6.98 -5.68
N PHE A 157 -9.07 -7.17 -5.46
CA PHE A 157 -8.14 -7.38 -6.56
C PHE A 157 -8.45 -8.68 -7.30
N ASP A 158 -8.37 -8.66 -8.63
CA ASP A 158 -8.49 -9.86 -9.44
C ASP A 158 -7.17 -10.66 -9.37
N THR A 159 -7.21 -11.80 -8.73
CA THR A 159 -6.05 -12.67 -8.51
C THR A 159 -5.50 -13.35 -9.77
N LYS A 160 -6.19 -13.20 -10.92
CA LYS A 160 -5.66 -13.65 -12.22
C LYS A 160 -4.46 -12.82 -12.66
N TYR A 161 -4.36 -11.57 -12.22
CA TYR A 161 -3.20 -10.72 -12.49
C TYR A 161 -2.05 -11.13 -11.59
N LYS A 162 -0.89 -11.35 -12.18
CA LYS A 162 0.37 -11.56 -11.43
C LYS A 162 1.12 -10.25 -11.18
N SER A 163 0.88 -9.27 -12.02
CA SER A 163 1.32 -7.88 -11.91
C SER A 163 0.22 -6.97 -12.45
N SER A 164 0.24 -5.67 -12.11
CA SER A 164 -0.71 -4.65 -12.59
C SER A 164 -2.19 -4.90 -12.20
N GLY A 165 -2.49 -5.74 -11.21
CA GLY A 165 -3.85 -5.91 -10.69
C GLY A 165 -4.32 -4.68 -9.90
N ASP A 166 -3.39 -3.92 -9.32
CA ASP A 166 -3.62 -2.60 -8.73
C ASP A 166 -4.09 -1.59 -9.80
N TYR A 167 -3.41 -1.53 -10.94
CA TYR A 167 -3.87 -0.72 -12.07
C TYR A 167 -5.28 -1.12 -12.53
N ASN A 168 -5.53 -2.42 -12.68
CA ASN A 168 -6.86 -2.90 -13.06
C ASN A 168 -7.92 -2.48 -12.04
N PHE A 169 -7.63 -2.60 -10.73
CA PHE A 169 -8.55 -2.16 -9.67
C PHE A 169 -8.89 -0.67 -9.80
N PHE A 170 -7.89 0.21 -9.89
CA PHE A 170 -8.12 1.65 -9.99
C PHE A 170 -8.80 2.05 -11.30
N TYR A 171 -8.47 1.40 -12.40
CA TYR A 171 -9.14 1.61 -13.69
C TYR A 171 -10.63 1.22 -13.64
N GLN A 172 -10.95 0.07 -13.04
CA GLN A 172 -12.36 -0.34 -12.87
C GLN A 172 -13.09 0.59 -11.90
N ALA A 173 -12.48 1.01 -10.80
CA ALA A 173 -13.07 1.98 -9.88
C ALA A 173 -13.39 3.31 -10.61
N TYR A 174 -12.48 3.80 -11.44
CA TYR A 174 -12.71 5.00 -12.26
C TYR A 174 -13.89 4.80 -13.23
N LYS A 175 -13.94 3.67 -13.93
CA LYS A 175 -15.05 3.35 -14.85
C LYS A 175 -16.42 3.24 -14.17
N HIS A 176 -16.44 2.80 -12.91
CA HIS A 176 -17.67 2.71 -12.11
C HIS A 176 -18.06 4.06 -11.46
N GLY A 177 -17.32 5.13 -11.72
CA GLY A 177 -17.66 6.48 -11.26
C GLY A 177 -17.32 6.75 -9.79
N TYR A 178 -16.47 5.93 -9.17
CA TYR A 178 -15.97 6.24 -7.82
C TYR A 178 -15.16 7.53 -7.81
N LYS A 179 -15.25 8.26 -6.71
CA LYS A 179 -14.67 9.60 -6.59
C LYS A 179 -13.24 9.55 -6.12
N PHE A 180 -12.33 9.94 -6.99
CA PHE A 180 -10.92 10.12 -6.69
C PHE A 180 -10.64 11.55 -6.25
N ALA A 181 -9.73 11.71 -5.28
CA ALA A 181 -9.24 13.02 -4.85
C ALA A 181 -7.73 13.01 -4.70
N TYR A 182 -7.08 13.94 -5.38
CA TYR A 182 -5.65 14.20 -5.20
C TYR A 182 -5.42 15.11 -3.99
N ILE A 183 -4.44 14.76 -3.16
CA ILE A 183 -3.92 15.60 -2.09
C ILE A 183 -2.45 15.91 -2.37
N PRO A 184 -2.00 17.17 -2.34
CA PRO A 184 -0.66 17.56 -2.76
C PRO A 184 0.39 17.32 -1.65
N ILE A 185 0.53 16.08 -1.22
CA ILE A 185 1.54 15.63 -0.26
C ILE A 185 2.25 14.38 -0.77
N ILE A 186 3.50 14.21 -0.40
CA ILE A 186 4.22 12.95 -0.60
C ILE A 186 3.75 12.00 0.49
N ILE A 187 3.09 10.89 0.08
CA ILE A 187 2.54 9.90 1.01
C ILE A 187 3.57 8.83 1.33
N ALA A 188 4.21 8.28 0.32
CA ALA A 188 5.07 7.10 0.46
C ALA A 188 6.43 7.27 -0.21
N ASN A 189 7.41 6.53 0.31
CA ASN A 189 8.64 6.22 -0.39
C ASN A 189 8.50 4.85 -1.03
N TYR A 190 9.00 4.70 -2.24
CA TYR A 190 9.08 3.48 -3.02
C TYR A 190 10.52 3.14 -3.33
N GLU A 191 10.94 1.89 -3.10
CA GLU A 191 12.27 1.41 -3.46
C GLU A 191 12.31 1.05 -4.96
N GLY A 192 12.86 1.98 -5.77
CA GLY A 192 12.83 1.89 -7.24
C GLY A 192 13.71 0.78 -7.82
N GLU A 193 14.77 0.36 -7.16
CA GLU A 193 15.78 -0.55 -7.73
C GLU A 193 15.52 -2.04 -7.50
N ASN A 194 14.58 -2.40 -6.61
CA ASN A 194 14.27 -3.80 -6.28
C ASN A 194 12.77 -4.14 -6.40
N GLY A 195 11.96 -3.22 -6.88
CA GLY A 195 10.51 -3.40 -6.97
C GLY A 195 10.10 -4.46 -8.00
N ILE A 196 8.96 -5.14 -7.75
CA ILE A 196 8.37 -6.14 -8.65
C ILE A 196 8.12 -5.57 -10.06
N ALA A 197 7.87 -4.26 -10.18
CA ALA A 197 7.65 -3.57 -11.45
C ALA A 197 8.90 -3.57 -12.35
N GLU A 198 10.12 -3.42 -11.79
CA GLU A 198 11.36 -3.45 -12.61
C GLU A 198 11.70 -4.84 -13.11
N ARG A 199 11.42 -5.89 -12.33
CA ARG A 199 11.60 -7.27 -12.81
C ARG A 199 10.75 -7.58 -14.03
N SER A 200 9.67 -6.84 -14.26
CA SER A 200 8.80 -6.97 -15.43
C SER A 200 9.31 -6.18 -16.65
N ILE A 201 10.13 -5.15 -16.46
CA ILE A 201 10.70 -4.32 -17.55
C ILE A 201 11.97 -4.97 -18.10
N ALA A 202 12.75 -5.67 -17.29
CA ALA A 202 13.98 -6.34 -17.70
C ALA A 202 13.78 -7.62 -18.52
N ILE A 203 12.53 -8.04 -18.76
CA ILE A 203 12.17 -9.25 -19.53
C ILE A 203 11.53 -8.90 -20.90
N ARG A 204 11.68 -7.66 -21.35
CA ARG A 204 11.22 -7.26 -22.72
C ARG A 204 12.39 -6.88 -23.61
#